data_4774abe262e519f163827b89687ddb66
#
_entry.id   4774abe262e519f163827b89687ddb66
#
_cell.length_a   1.000
_cell.length_b   1.000
_cell.length_c   1.000
_cell.angle_alpha   90.00
_cell.angle_beta   90.00
_cell.angle_gamma   90.00
#
_symmetry.space_group_name_H-M   'P 1'
#
loop_
_entity.id
_entity.type
_entity.pdbx_description
1 polymer ?
#
loop_
_entity_poly.entity_id
_entity_poly.type
_entity_poly.pdbx_seq_one_letter_code
_entity_poly.pdbx_strand_id
1 'polypeptide(L)'
;NVIKIPIDSSSYYLVENRNNSGYDRGLYPLEGDFNGGMALWHINEKKLTTSYIESNTVNADTADKGVDLVEASHATLDTEPYTPGDDRALFYFENVNYFETKITYISKRGTFMTLNIK
;
A
#
# COMPACT_ATOMS: atom_id res chain seq x y z
N ASN A 1 -4.55 12.41 -4.08
CA ASN A 1 -3.15 12.83 -3.92
C ASN A 1 -2.31 11.64 -3.52
N VAL A 2 -1.11 11.52 -4.10
CA VAL A 2 -0.13 10.46 -3.81
C VAL A 2 1.15 11.13 -3.33
N ILE A 3 1.74 10.58 -2.28
CA ILE A 3 3.02 11.05 -1.74
C ILE A 3 4.09 10.02 -2.07
N LYS A 4 5.21 10.47 -2.62
CA LYS A 4 6.39 9.64 -2.86
C LYS A 4 7.41 9.82 -1.74
N ILE A 5 7.82 8.70 -1.13
CA ILE A 5 8.83 8.67 -0.07
C ILE A 5 10.02 7.86 -0.57
N PRO A 6 11.14 8.49 -0.95
CA PRO A 6 12.31 7.76 -1.46
C PRO A 6 12.94 6.86 -0.38
N ILE A 7 13.35 5.67 -0.79
CA ILE A 7 14.13 4.73 0.02
C ILE A 7 15.59 4.80 -0.43
N ASP A 8 15.82 4.57 -1.71
CA ASP A 8 17.14 4.63 -2.35
C ASP A 8 17.02 5.15 -3.80
N SER A 9 18.04 4.98 -4.60
CA SER A 9 18.07 5.47 -5.99
C SER A 9 17.09 4.76 -6.93
N SER A 10 16.57 3.60 -6.55
CA SER A 10 15.72 2.77 -7.42
C SER A 10 14.43 2.30 -6.73
N SER A 11 14.25 2.57 -5.46
CA SER A 11 13.05 2.17 -4.73
C SER A 11 12.46 3.30 -3.90
N TYR A 12 11.14 3.25 -3.75
CA TYR A 12 10.39 4.25 -3.01
C TYR A 12 9.04 3.70 -2.58
N TYR A 13 8.42 4.38 -1.62
CA TYR A 13 7.01 4.16 -1.31
C TYR A 13 6.13 5.20 -2.00
N LEU A 14 4.99 4.76 -2.50
CA LEU A 14 3.87 5.62 -2.86
C LEU A 14 2.80 5.45 -1.78
N VAL A 15 2.34 6.56 -1.25
CA VAL A 15 1.32 6.59 -0.19
C VAL A 15 0.09 7.31 -0.70
N GLU A 16 -1.07 6.67 -0.59
CA GLU A 16 -2.35 7.27 -0.95
C GLU A 16 -3.38 7.06 0.16
N ASN A 17 -4.24 8.05 0.35
CA ASN A 17 -5.40 7.89 1.22
C ASN A 17 -6.56 7.29 0.41
N ARG A 18 -6.95 6.07 0.80
CA ARG A 18 -8.15 5.39 0.29
C ARG A 18 -9.24 5.53 1.33
N ASN A 19 -10.42 5.96 0.92
CA ASN A 19 -11.55 6.12 1.83
C ASN A 19 -12.86 5.68 1.16
N ASN A 20 -13.92 5.58 1.95
CA ASN A 20 -15.23 5.18 1.45
C ASN A 20 -15.94 6.35 0.75
N SER A 21 -15.30 6.91 -0.28
CA SER A 21 -15.83 8.01 -1.08
C SER A 21 -15.35 7.92 -2.53
N GLY A 22 -15.94 8.67 -3.43
CA GLY A 22 -15.57 8.64 -4.84
C GLY A 22 -15.69 7.24 -5.43
N TYR A 23 -14.69 6.81 -6.18
CA TYR A 23 -14.65 5.48 -6.79
C TYR A 23 -14.55 4.35 -5.76
N ASP A 24 -13.89 4.58 -4.62
CA ASP A 24 -13.72 3.58 -3.57
C ASP A 24 -15.03 3.27 -2.84
N ARG A 25 -16.05 4.10 -2.98
CA ARG A 25 -17.40 3.82 -2.43
C ARG A 25 -17.96 2.48 -2.90
N GLY A 26 -17.60 2.04 -4.10
CA GLY A 26 -18.04 0.75 -4.65
C GLY A 26 -17.50 -0.45 -3.89
N LEU A 27 -16.46 -0.32 -3.10
CA LEU A 27 -15.89 -1.41 -2.30
C LEU A 27 -16.74 -1.72 -1.07
N TYR A 28 -17.37 -0.71 -0.48
CA TYR A 28 -18.18 -0.86 0.74
C TYR A 28 -19.36 -1.85 0.58
N PRO A 29 -20.18 -1.76 -0.50
CA PRO A 29 -21.30 -2.69 -0.66
C PRO A 29 -20.89 -4.14 -0.90
N LEU A 30 -19.66 -4.39 -1.35
CA LEU A 30 -19.18 -5.74 -1.65
C LEU A 30 -18.88 -6.53 -0.37
N GLU A 31 -18.32 -5.86 0.64
CA GLU A 31 -17.85 -6.51 1.87
C GLU A 31 -18.46 -5.91 3.15
N GLY A 32 -19.01 -4.71 3.08
CA GLY A 32 -19.59 -4.02 4.24
C GLY A 32 -18.57 -3.45 5.23
N ASP A 33 -17.29 -3.76 5.07
CA ASP A 33 -16.24 -3.44 6.05
C ASP A 33 -15.12 -2.54 5.51
N PHE A 34 -15.23 -2.07 4.27
CA PHE A 34 -14.22 -1.15 3.73
C PHE A 34 -14.38 0.24 4.34
N ASN A 35 -13.53 0.56 5.30
CA ASN A 35 -13.52 1.83 6.01
C ASN A 35 -12.37 2.75 5.60
N GLY A 36 -11.50 2.27 4.74
CA GLY A 36 -10.39 3.04 4.20
C GLY A 36 -9.13 3.00 5.07
N GLY A 37 -8.20 3.84 4.71
CA GLY A 37 -6.88 3.95 5.33
C GLY A 37 -5.83 4.41 4.34
N MET A 38 -4.58 4.41 4.73
CA MET A 38 -3.47 4.69 3.83
C MET A 38 -2.95 3.41 3.19
N ALA A 39 -2.93 3.38 1.86
CA ALA A 39 -2.26 2.34 1.10
C ALA A 39 -0.79 2.73 0.90
N LEU A 40 0.12 1.82 1.27
CA LEU A 40 1.55 1.95 1.03
C LEU A 40 1.96 0.99 -0.08
N TRP A 41 2.43 1.53 -1.18
CA TRP A 41 2.97 0.76 -2.30
C TRP A 41 4.48 0.84 -2.29
N HIS A 42 5.14 -0.30 -2.19
CA HIS A 42 6.59 -0.39 -2.39
C HIS A 42 6.87 -0.58 -3.88
N ILE A 43 7.67 0.31 -4.44
CA ILE A 43 8.05 0.29 -5.85
C ILE A 43 9.55 0.03 -5.97
N ASN A 44 9.90 -0.98 -6.76
CA ASN A 44 11.27 -1.28 -7.14
C ASN A 44 11.44 -1.06 -8.65
N GLU A 45 12.00 0.08 -9.03
CA GLU A 45 12.14 0.46 -10.44
C GLU A 45 13.04 -0.48 -11.22
N LYS A 46 13.94 -1.22 -10.56
CA LYS A 46 14.75 -2.24 -11.22
C LYS A 46 13.93 -3.35 -11.88
N LYS A 47 12.71 -3.57 -11.37
CA LYS A 47 11.74 -4.55 -11.90
C LYS A 47 10.73 -3.92 -12.87
N LEU A 48 10.80 -2.61 -13.12
CA LEU A 48 9.89 -1.90 -14.01
C LEU A 48 10.53 -1.60 -15.37
N THR A 49 11.47 -2.40 -15.80
CA THR A 49 12.09 -2.28 -17.12
C THR A 49 11.20 -2.91 -18.19
N THR A 50 11.42 -2.52 -19.45
CA THR A 50 10.70 -3.08 -20.61
C THR A 50 10.73 -4.60 -20.63
N SER A 51 11.88 -5.22 -20.32
CA SER A 51 12.02 -6.68 -20.28
C SER A 51 11.06 -7.36 -19.31
N TYR A 52 10.97 -6.85 -18.07
CA TYR A 52 10.04 -7.39 -17.07
C TYR A 52 8.57 -7.15 -17.44
N ILE A 53 8.26 -5.98 -17.99
CA ILE A 53 6.89 -5.61 -18.39
C ILE A 53 6.44 -6.49 -19.57
N GLU A 54 7.24 -6.62 -20.60
CA GLU A 54 6.91 -7.43 -21.78
C GLU A 54 6.76 -8.91 -21.46
N SER A 55 7.56 -9.44 -20.55
CA SER A 55 7.46 -10.84 -20.10
C SER A 55 6.41 -11.08 -19.03
N ASN A 56 5.75 -10.03 -18.54
CA ASN A 56 4.78 -10.09 -17.42
C ASN A 56 5.39 -10.70 -16.16
N THR A 57 6.62 -10.33 -15.82
CA THR A 57 7.37 -10.88 -14.68
C THR A 57 7.72 -9.84 -13.62
N VAL A 58 7.09 -8.66 -13.63
CA VAL A 58 7.36 -7.59 -12.68
C VAL A 58 7.25 -8.06 -11.22
N ASN A 59 6.29 -8.91 -10.92
CA ASN A 59 6.03 -9.46 -9.58
C ASN A 59 6.26 -10.99 -9.50
N ALA A 60 6.97 -11.58 -10.45
CA ALA A 60 7.18 -13.03 -10.47
C ALA A 60 8.04 -13.52 -9.29
N ASP A 61 8.99 -12.71 -8.85
CA ASP A 61 9.75 -12.98 -7.63
C ASP A 61 9.00 -12.39 -6.43
N THR A 62 8.33 -13.25 -5.67
CA THR A 62 7.51 -12.84 -4.51
C THR A 62 8.32 -12.28 -3.36
N ALA A 63 9.62 -12.54 -3.31
CA ALA A 63 10.52 -11.98 -2.31
C ALA A 63 11.05 -10.58 -2.70
N ASP A 64 10.94 -10.20 -3.97
CA ASP A 64 11.42 -8.91 -4.48
C ASP A 64 10.54 -8.43 -5.64
N LYS A 65 9.33 -8.03 -5.30
CA LYS A 65 8.35 -7.54 -6.28
C LYS A 65 8.69 -6.15 -6.81
N GLY A 66 8.32 -5.88 -8.06
CA GLY A 66 8.42 -4.55 -8.64
C GLY A 66 7.38 -3.57 -8.10
N VAL A 67 6.17 -4.05 -7.85
CA VAL A 67 5.06 -3.29 -7.25
C VAL A 67 4.40 -4.15 -6.18
N ASP A 68 4.45 -3.70 -4.95
CA ASP A 68 3.95 -4.46 -3.80
C ASP A 68 3.11 -3.57 -2.89
N LEU A 69 1.91 -4.03 -2.55
CA LEU A 69 1.11 -3.39 -1.51
C LEU A 69 1.62 -3.88 -0.15
N VAL A 70 2.19 -2.97 0.63
CA VAL A 70 2.65 -3.29 1.98
C VAL A 70 1.46 -3.40 2.91
N GLU A 71 1.26 -4.57 3.51
CA GLU A 71 0.10 -4.83 4.35
C GLU A 71 0.31 -4.35 5.79
N ALA A 72 -0.69 -3.70 6.36
CA ALA A 72 -0.68 -3.25 7.75
C ALA A 72 -0.82 -4.40 8.74
N SER A 73 -1.54 -5.45 8.37
CA SER A 73 -1.67 -6.65 9.17
C SER A 73 -0.56 -7.64 8.83
N HIS A 74 -0.36 -8.64 9.70
CA HIS A 74 0.57 -9.72 9.42
C HIS A 74 0.07 -10.73 8.38
N ALA A 75 -1.19 -10.63 7.99
CA ALA A 75 -1.73 -11.38 6.88
C ALA A 75 -1.17 -10.84 5.57
N THR A 76 -0.62 -11.72 4.74
CA THR A 76 -0.14 -11.32 3.43
C THR A 76 -1.21 -11.62 2.39
N LEU A 77 -1.48 -10.67 1.51
CA LEU A 77 -2.42 -10.86 0.40
C LEU A 77 -1.95 -11.96 -0.57
N ASP A 78 -0.68 -12.34 -0.47
CA ASP A 78 -0.10 -13.42 -1.29
C ASP A 78 -0.44 -14.81 -0.79
N THR A 79 -0.69 -14.98 0.50
CA THR A 79 -0.83 -16.28 1.14
C THR A 79 -2.20 -16.53 1.75
N GLU A 80 -2.98 -15.50 1.96
CA GLU A 80 -4.32 -15.61 2.52
C GLU A 80 -5.39 -15.29 1.48
N PRO A 81 -6.59 -15.86 1.60
CA PRO A 81 -7.69 -15.51 0.72
C PRO A 81 -7.96 -14.02 0.76
N TYR A 82 -7.82 -13.38 -0.37
CA TYR A 82 -8.17 -11.97 -0.53
C TYR A 82 -9.67 -11.82 -0.65
N THR A 83 -10.23 -10.97 0.19
CA THR A 83 -11.64 -10.61 0.14
C THR A 83 -11.74 -9.19 -0.43
N PRO A 84 -12.43 -8.98 -1.57
CA PRO A 84 -12.61 -7.64 -2.12
C PRO A 84 -13.20 -6.69 -1.08
N GLY A 85 -12.62 -5.50 -0.96
CA GLY A 85 -13.02 -4.52 0.05
C GLY A 85 -12.37 -4.68 1.41
N ASP A 86 -11.55 -5.71 1.60
CA ASP A 86 -10.78 -5.90 2.83
C ASP A 86 -9.79 -4.77 3.04
N ASP A 87 -9.87 -4.07 4.16
CA ASP A 87 -9.00 -2.96 4.51
C ASP A 87 -7.88 -3.32 5.48
N ARG A 88 -7.67 -4.62 5.77
CA ARG A 88 -6.58 -5.08 6.64
C ARG A 88 -5.20 -4.73 6.11
N ALA A 89 -5.09 -4.49 4.81
CA ALA A 89 -3.86 -4.06 4.17
C ALA A 89 -3.57 -2.57 4.36
N LEU A 90 -4.57 -1.77 4.76
CA LEU A 90 -4.43 -0.32 4.86
C LEU A 90 -4.02 0.11 6.26
N PHE A 91 -3.18 1.13 6.31
CA PHE A 91 -2.67 1.69 7.55
C PHE A 91 -3.55 2.80 8.09
N TYR A 92 -3.82 2.78 9.38
CA TYR A 92 -4.52 3.85 10.06
C TYR A 92 -4.21 3.81 11.57
N PHE A 93 -4.08 4.97 12.18
CA PHE A 93 -3.91 5.15 13.62
C PHE A 93 -2.81 4.28 14.24
N GLU A 94 -1.70 4.12 13.53
CA GLU A 94 -0.60 3.32 14.01
C GLU A 94 0.72 4.06 13.98
N ASN A 95 1.56 3.74 14.92
CA ASN A 95 2.95 4.15 14.95
C ASN A 95 3.77 3.07 14.23
N VAL A 96 4.16 3.35 13.00
CA VAL A 96 4.84 2.39 12.12
C VAL A 96 6.35 2.39 12.32
N ASN A 97 6.79 2.03 13.52
CA ASN A 97 8.22 1.94 13.84
C ASN A 97 8.92 0.72 13.22
N TYR A 98 8.17 -0.23 12.69
CA TYR A 98 8.70 -1.48 12.13
C TYR A 98 9.01 -1.39 10.63
N PHE A 99 8.72 -0.31 9.99
CA PHE A 99 9.22 -0.08 8.65
C PHE A 99 10.58 0.62 8.76
N GLU A 100 11.54 0.13 8.05
CA GLU A 100 12.79 0.87 7.79
C GLU A 100 12.50 2.18 7.06
N THR A 101 11.24 2.52 6.97
CA THR A 101 10.73 3.75 6.41
C THR A 101 10.88 4.88 7.40
N LYS A 102 10.93 6.04 6.87
CA LYS A 102 10.91 7.29 7.62
C LYS A 102 9.51 7.65 8.14
N ILE A 103 8.52 6.76 8.02
CA ILE A 103 7.16 7.00 8.51
C ILE A 103 7.10 6.69 9.99
N THR A 104 6.70 7.67 10.79
CA THR A 104 6.66 7.54 12.24
C THR A 104 5.25 7.61 12.82
N TYR A 105 4.29 8.05 12.04
CA TYR A 105 2.90 8.19 12.50
C TYR A 105 1.95 8.21 11.30
N ILE A 106 0.80 7.58 11.47
CA ILE A 106 -0.35 7.66 10.55
C ILE A 106 -1.60 7.97 11.36
N SER A 107 -2.40 8.93 10.90
CA SER A 107 -3.62 9.36 11.57
C SER A 107 -4.75 8.34 11.48
N LYS A 108 -5.86 8.63 12.18
CA LYS A 108 -7.11 7.90 12.01
C LYS A 108 -7.62 8.00 10.58
N ARG A 109 -8.42 7.00 10.19
CA ARG A 109 -9.16 7.00 8.93
C ARG A 109 -9.99 8.27 8.78
N GLY A 110 -10.12 8.74 7.56
CA GLY A 110 -10.96 9.88 7.23
C GLY A 110 -10.70 10.41 5.84
N THR A 111 -11.49 11.41 5.46
CA THR A 111 -11.34 12.12 4.19
C THR A 111 -9.95 12.75 4.08
N PHE A 112 -9.44 13.24 5.19
CA PHE A 112 -8.07 13.75 5.30
C PHE A 112 -7.31 12.89 6.29
N MET A 113 -6.15 12.41 5.88
CA MET A 113 -5.25 11.68 6.74
C MET A 113 -3.88 12.37 6.72
N THR A 114 -3.18 12.25 7.84
CA THR A 114 -1.83 12.79 7.99
C THR A 114 -0.85 11.68 8.27
N LEU A 115 0.38 11.86 7.83
CA LEU A 115 1.48 11.01 8.20
C LEU A 115 2.69 11.88 8.55
N ASN A 116 3.54 11.37 9.45
CA ASN A 116 4.79 12.01 9.80
C ASN A 116 5.94 11.22 9.18
N ILE A 117 6.86 11.95 8.59
CA ILE A 117 8.09 11.40 8.00
C ILE A 117 9.26 11.90 8.85
N LYS A 118 10.10 10.97 9.24
CA LYS A 118 11.31 11.29 10.01
C LYS A 118 12.43 11.81 9.11
#